data_6d7982af4b5683671b18d4806d0dda92
#
_entry.id   6d7982af4b5683671b18d4806d0dda92
#
_cell.length_a   1.000
_cell.length_b   1.000
_cell.length_c   1.000
_cell.angle_alpha   90.00
_cell.angle_beta   90.00
_cell.angle_gamma   90.00
#
_symmetry.space_group_name_H-M   'P 1'
#
loop_
_entity.id
_entity.type
_entity.pdbx_description
1 polymer ?
#
loop_
_entity_poly.entity_id
_entity_poly.type
_entity_poly.pdbx_seq_one_letter_code
_entity_poly.pdbx_strand_id
1 'polypeptide(L)'
;MTVIEEAWVAPMAGPPSQDDIAAIEACVRDYYEGWFAGDGERMARAVHPALAKRAFAQDRDRTPTLDETSADEMIDGAAAGAGRARAGTRLDIRIAEIGGGIASVNASTDHYVDLLHLIKTPDGWQIINALWRWADGHGPRA
;
A
#
# COMPACT_ATOMS: atom_id res chain seq x y z
N MET A 1 -11.24 10.11 32.87
CA MET A 1 -10.07 10.31 32.01
C MET A 1 -9.54 8.94 31.57
N THR A 2 -9.44 8.74 30.27
CA THR A 2 -8.89 7.51 29.73
C THR A 2 -7.36 7.55 29.80
N VAL A 3 -6.79 6.52 30.39
CA VAL A 3 -5.32 6.37 30.42
C VAL A 3 -4.94 5.48 29.24
N ILE A 4 -4.05 6.01 28.39
CA ILE A 4 -3.47 5.22 27.31
C ILE A 4 -2.27 4.49 27.86
N GLU A 5 -2.33 3.16 27.90
CA GLU A 5 -1.17 2.36 28.26
C GLU A 5 -0.21 2.29 27.10
N GLU A 6 1.07 2.39 27.38
CA GLU A 6 2.09 2.21 26.35
C GLU A 6 2.05 0.78 25.84
N ALA A 7 1.92 0.62 24.53
CA ALA A 7 1.99 -0.69 23.91
C ALA A 7 3.42 -1.23 24.00
N TRP A 8 3.54 -2.52 24.34
CA TRP A 8 4.82 -3.19 24.23
C TRP A 8 5.11 -3.42 22.74
N VAL A 9 6.03 -2.64 22.23
CA VAL A 9 6.53 -2.80 20.87
C VAL A 9 7.91 -3.43 20.96
N ALA A 10 7.99 -4.71 20.62
CA ALA A 10 9.25 -5.43 20.71
C ALA A 10 10.25 -4.84 19.70
N PRO A 11 11.45 -4.46 20.14
CA PRO A 11 12.46 -3.98 19.20
C PRO A 11 12.90 -5.12 18.28
N MET A 12 12.93 -4.84 16.98
CA MET A 12 13.52 -5.74 16.01
C MET A 12 15.03 -5.61 16.07
N ALA A 13 15.73 -6.73 16.14
CA ALA A 13 17.17 -6.75 16.28
C ALA A 13 17.90 -6.34 15.00
N GLY A 14 18.91 -5.51 15.16
CA GLY A 14 19.87 -5.18 14.12
C GLY A 14 19.42 -4.13 13.10
N PRO A 15 20.36 -3.63 12.29
CA PRO A 15 20.05 -2.72 11.20
C PRO A 15 19.32 -3.42 10.07
N PRO A 16 18.64 -2.64 9.18
CA PRO A 16 18.01 -3.20 7.99
C PRO A 16 19.05 -3.91 7.10
N SER A 17 18.68 -5.07 6.59
CA SER A 17 19.54 -5.84 5.68
C SER A 17 19.19 -5.57 4.21
N GLN A 18 20.06 -5.98 3.30
CA GLN A 18 19.76 -5.97 1.86
C GLN A 18 18.60 -6.88 1.54
N ASP A 19 18.42 -7.97 2.30
CA ASP A 19 17.28 -8.87 2.16
C ASP A 19 15.97 -8.18 2.53
N ASP A 20 15.97 -7.33 3.57
CA ASP A 20 14.79 -6.53 3.92
C ASP A 20 14.45 -5.52 2.82
N ILE A 21 15.43 -4.85 2.27
CA ILE A 21 15.23 -3.90 1.16
C ILE A 21 14.63 -4.61 -0.05
N ALA A 22 15.19 -5.75 -0.44
CA ALA A 22 14.69 -6.53 -1.57
C ALA A 22 13.27 -7.06 -1.32
N ALA A 23 12.98 -7.50 -0.09
CA ALA A 23 11.67 -8.00 0.28
C ALA A 23 10.60 -6.91 0.28
N ILE A 24 10.95 -5.70 0.73
CA ILE A 24 10.05 -4.54 0.67
C ILE A 24 9.75 -4.18 -0.78
N GLU A 25 10.76 -4.10 -1.63
CA GLU A 25 10.55 -3.82 -3.05
C GLU A 25 9.69 -4.89 -3.72
N ALA A 26 9.92 -6.17 -3.41
CA ALA A 26 9.11 -7.27 -3.93
C ALA A 26 7.65 -7.18 -3.47
N CYS A 27 7.42 -6.81 -2.22
CA CYS A 27 6.08 -6.61 -1.67
C CYS A 27 5.34 -5.49 -2.42
N VAL A 28 5.98 -4.35 -2.60
CA VAL A 28 5.39 -3.23 -3.32
C VAL A 28 5.12 -3.58 -4.79
N ARG A 29 6.01 -4.33 -5.43
CA ARG A 29 5.79 -4.83 -6.79
C ARG A 29 4.61 -5.79 -6.85
N ASP A 30 4.47 -6.70 -5.91
CA ASP A 30 3.30 -7.59 -5.84
C ASP A 30 1.99 -6.80 -5.75
N TYR A 31 2.00 -5.71 -5.00
CA TYR A 31 0.84 -4.82 -4.87
C TYR A 31 0.44 -4.20 -6.22
N TYR A 32 1.38 -3.56 -6.91
CA TYR A 32 1.07 -2.90 -8.18
C TYR A 32 0.91 -3.86 -9.33
N GLU A 33 1.80 -4.81 -9.49
CA GLU A 33 1.73 -5.79 -10.57
C GLU A 33 0.52 -6.70 -10.40
N GLY A 34 0.18 -7.07 -9.16
CA GLY A 34 -1.05 -7.82 -8.87
C GLY A 34 -2.29 -7.03 -9.25
N TRP A 35 -2.31 -5.74 -8.93
CA TRP A 35 -3.42 -4.86 -9.29
C TRP A 35 -3.58 -4.74 -10.80
N PHE A 36 -2.50 -4.47 -11.51
CA PHE A 36 -2.54 -4.27 -12.95
C PHE A 36 -2.76 -5.57 -13.74
N ALA A 37 -2.27 -6.69 -13.24
CA ALA A 37 -2.41 -7.99 -13.91
C ALA A 37 -3.72 -8.72 -13.59
N GLY A 38 -4.49 -8.24 -12.62
CA GLY A 38 -5.69 -8.94 -12.16
C GLY A 38 -5.35 -10.18 -11.33
N ASP A 39 -4.25 -10.13 -10.59
CA ASP A 39 -3.74 -11.26 -9.80
C ASP A 39 -4.04 -11.05 -8.31
N GLY A 40 -5.17 -11.62 -7.86
CA GLY A 40 -5.60 -11.52 -6.47
C GLY A 40 -4.65 -12.20 -5.49
N GLU A 41 -3.96 -13.27 -5.90
CA GLU A 41 -3.01 -13.96 -5.01
C GLU A 41 -1.78 -13.10 -4.73
N ARG A 42 -1.26 -12.39 -5.73
CA ARG A 42 -0.17 -11.44 -5.53
C ARG A 42 -0.59 -10.29 -4.62
N MET A 43 -1.79 -9.77 -4.82
CA MET A 43 -2.34 -8.73 -3.95
C MET A 43 -2.46 -9.23 -2.51
N ALA A 44 -2.95 -10.45 -2.31
CA ALA A 44 -3.10 -11.04 -0.98
C ALA A 44 -1.76 -11.22 -0.26
N ARG A 45 -0.68 -11.49 -0.99
CA ARG A 45 0.66 -11.55 -0.39
C ARG A 45 1.16 -10.18 0.05
N ALA A 46 0.80 -9.14 -0.70
CA ALA A 46 1.32 -7.79 -0.48
C ALA A 46 0.65 -7.07 0.68
N VAL A 47 -0.65 -7.29 0.90
CA VAL A 47 -1.41 -6.52 1.88
C VAL A 47 -1.68 -7.31 3.15
N HIS A 48 -1.50 -6.65 4.29
CA HIS A 48 -1.88 -7.22 5.58
C HIS A 48 -3.40 -7.25 5.69
N PRO A 49 -4.00 -8.27 6.36
CA PRO A 49 -5.46 -8.34 6.55
C PRO A 49 -6.07 -7.11 7.22
N ALA A 50 -5.30 -6.39 8.04
CA ALA A 50 -5.73 -5.16 8.69
C ALA A 50 -5.38 -3.89 7.90
N LEU A 51 -5.11 -3.98 6.61
CA LEU A 51 -4.79 -2.84 5.77
C LEU A 51 -5.79 -1.71 5.96
N ALA A 52 -5.28 -0.51 6.18
CA ALA A 52 -6.05 0.73 6.12
C ALA A 52 -5.57 1.52 4.89
N LYS A 53 -6.39 1.52 3.84
CA LYS A 53 -6.09 2.28 2.62
C LYS A 53 -7.10 3.40 2.48
N ARG A 54 -6.61 4.63 2.32
CA ARG A 54 -7.47 5.81 2.27
C ARG A 54 -7.03 6.77 1.18
N ALA A 55 -8.02 7.48 0.65
CA ALA A 55 -7.80 8.62 -0.23
C ALA A 55 -8.73 9.75 0.20
N PHE A 56 -8.22 10.96 0.18
CA PHE A 56 -9.07 12.15 0.32
C PHE A 56 -9.68 12.44 -1.05
N ALA A 57 -10.97 12.37 -1.14
CA ALA A 57 -11.71 12.47 -2.39
C ALA A 57 -12.79 13.56 -2.30
N GLN A 58 -13.45 13.82 -3.41
CA GLN A 58 -14.62 14.67 -3.46
C GLN A 58 -15.74 13.93 -4.18
N ASP A 59 -16.95 14.08 -3.69
CA ASP A 59 -18.13 13.59 -4.40
C ASP A 59 -18.49 14.53 -5.58
N ARG A 60 -19.61 14.23 -6.25
CA ARG A 60 -20.07 15.02 -7.41
C ARG A 60 -20.36 16.47 -7.06
N ASP A 61 -20.74 16.75 -5.82
CA ASP A 61 -21.04 18.09 -5.31
C ASP A 61 -19.78 18.79 -4.78
N ARG A 62 -18.59 18.20 -4.99
CA ARG A 62 -17.32 18.66 -4.47
C ARG A 62 -17.22 18.66 -2.95
N THR A 63 -18.09 17.90 -2.29
CA THR A 63 -17.99 17.71 -0.85
C THR A 63 -16.81 16.80 -0.54
N PRO A 64 -15.88 17.22 0.33
CA PRO A 64 -14.75 16.37 0.71
C PRO A 64 -15.24 15.08 1.36
N THR A 65 -14.68 13.95 0.94
CA THR A 65 -14.96 12.63 1.49
C THR A 65 -13.69 11.88 1.74
N LEU A 66 -13.73 10.92 2.64
CA LEU A 66 -12.64 10.00 2.87
C LEU A 66 -13.01 8.65 2.25
N ASP A 67 -12.30 8.26 1.21
CA ASP A 67 -12.48 6.96 0.58
C ASP A 67 -11.63 5.94 1.33
N GLU A 68 -12.24 4.85 1.75
CA GLU A 68 -11.56 3.79 2.51
C GLU A 68 -11.70 2.47 1.79
N THR A 69 -10.59 1.73 1.70
CA THR A 69 -10.55 0.42 1.04
C THR A 69 -9.86 -0.58 1.97
N SER A 70 -10.50 -1.72 2.20
CA SER A 70 -9.95 -2.80 3.00
C SER A 70 -9.03 -3.72 2.20
N ALA A 71 -8.31 -4.61 2.91
CA ALA A 71 -7.52 -5.66 2.27
C ALA A 71 -8.38 -6.55 1.36
N ASP A 72 -9.53 -7.00 1.87
CA ASP A 72 -10.42 -7.85 1.10
C ASP A 72 -10.93 -7.16 -0.17
N GLU A 73 -11.27 -5.89 -0.07
CA GLU A 73 -11.69 -5.10 -1.24
C GLU A 73 -10.56 -4.94 -2.26
N MET A 74 -9.31 -4.80 -1.82
CA MET A 74 -8.15 -4.75 -2.72
C MET A 74 -7.92 -6.09 -3.42
N ILE A 75 -8.02 -7.18 -2.68
CA ILE A 75 -7.83 -8.54 -3.23
C ILE A 75 -8.93 -8.86 -4.23
N ASP A 76 -10.19 -8.61 -3.86
CA ASP A 76 -11.34 -8.86 -4.73
C ASP A 76 -11.31 -7.96 -5.97
N GLY A 77 -10.94 -6.69 -5.79
CA GLY A 77 -10.80 -5.74 -6.89
C GLY A 77 -9.71 -6.15 -7.87
N ALA A 78 -8.56 -6.59 -7.36
CA ALA A 78 -7.47 -7.10 -8.20
C ALA A 78 -7.93 -8.33 -8.99
N ALA A 79 -8.52 -9.32 -8.31
CA ALA A 79 -9.01 -10.55 -8.94
C ALA A 79 -10.08 -10.29 -10.00
N ALA A 80 -10.92 -9.27 -9.79
CA ALA A 80 -11.94 -8.85 -10.75
C ALA A 80 -11.39 -8.03 -11.92
N GLY A 81 -10.09 -7.69 -11.90
CA GLY A 81 -9.45 -6.93 -12.98
C GLY A 81 -9.67 -5.42 -12.91
N ALA A 82 -10.04 -4.88 -11.75
CA ALA A 82 -10.34 -3.46 -11.59
C ALA A 82 -9.16 -2.55 -11.96
N GLY A 83 -7.92 -3.01 -11.77
CA GLY A 83 -6.72 -2.24 -12.06
C GLY A 83 -6.21 -2.34 -13.50
N ARG A 84 -6.74 -3.23 -14.30
CA ARG A 84 -6.19 -3.51 -15.65
C ARG A 84 -6.19 -2.30 -16.57
N ALA A 85 -7.21 -1.47 -16.50
CA ALA A 85 -7.31 -0.27 -17.33
C ALA A 85 -6.29 0.81 -16.95
N ARG A 86 -5.62 0.66 -15.82
CA ARG A 86 -4.62 1.60 -15.31
C ARG A 86 -3.21 1.06 -15.39
N ALA A 87 -3.02 -0.11 -16.01
CA ALA A 87 -1.69 -0.65 -16.25
C ALA A 87 -0.89 0.32 -17.10
N GLY A 88 0.28 0.67 -16.60
CA GLY A 88 1.22 1.57 -17.26
C GLY A 88 2.60 0.94 -17.32
N THR A 89 3.57 1.71 -17.74
CA THR A 89 4.96 1.26 -17.89
C THR A 89 5.85 1.70 -16.75
N ARG A 90 5.40 2.66 -15.95
CA ARG A 90 6.22 3.25 -14.88
C ARG A 90 5.79 2.75 -13.51
N LEU A 91 6.77 2.35 -12.73
CA LEU A 91 6.63 2.09 -11.31
C LEU A 91 7.91 2.55 -10.62
N ASP A 92 7.82 3.65 -9.89
CA ASP A 92 8.93 4.19 -9.10
C ASP A 92 8.69 3.83 -7.63
N ILE A 93 9.68 3.19 -7.02
CA ILE A 93 9.63 2.77 -5.62
C ILE A 93 10.80 3.44 -4.90
N ARG A 94 10.50 4.21 -3.86
CA ARG A 94 11.52 4.80 -3.00
C ARG A 94 11.24 4.47 -1.54
N ILE A 95 12.13 3.70 -0.95
CA ILE A 95 12.08 3.44 0.49
C ILE A 95 12.59 4.70 1.20
N ALA A 96 11.68 5.39 1.91
CA ALA A 96 12.01 6.64 2.59
C ALA A 96 12.69 6.38 3.93
N GLU A 97 12.22 5.36 4.64
CA GLU A 97 12.77 4.98 5.94
C GLU A 97 12.50 3.51 6.20
N ILE A 98 13.43 2.84 6.87
CA ILE A 98 13.32 1.44 7.27
C ILE A 98 14.10 1.22 8.56
N GLY A 99 13.52 0.51 9.49
CA GLY A 99 14.15 0.13 10.75
C GLY A 99 13.14 -0.42 11.75
N GLY A 100 13.60 -1.29 12.64
CA GLY A 100 12.76 -1.82 13.70
C GLY A 100 11.54 -2.61 13.22
N GLY A 101 11.61 -3.21 12.02
CA GLY A 101 10.50 -3.98 11.46
C GLY A 101 9.39 -3.15 10.81
N ILE A 102 9.63 -1.87 10.59
CA ILE A 102 8.70 -1.00 9.87
C ILE A 102 9.42 -0.27 8.73
N ALA A 103 8.65 0.14 7.74
CA ALA A 103 9.18 0.93 6.63
C ALA A 103 8.13 1.90 6.12
N SER A 104 8.59 3.05 5.63
CA SER A 104 7.79 3.97 4.83
C SER A 104 8.32 3.98 3.40
N VAL A 105 7.40 3.88 2.44
CA VAL A 105 7.72 3.76 1.03
C VAL A 105 6.87 4.75 0.24
N ASN A 106 7.52 5.51 -0.63
CA ASN A 106 6.83 6.34 -1.60
C ASN A 106 6.84 5.60 -2.93
N ALA A 107 5.67 5.38 -3.49
CA ALA A 107 5.53 4.68 -4.76
C ALA A 107 4.65 5.49 -5.70
N SER A 108 4.99 5.49 -6.98
CA SER A 108 4.19 6.17 -7.99
C SER A 108 4.20 5.40 -9.30
N THR A 109 3.07 5.48 -9.97
CA THR A 109 2.87 4.92 -11.31
C THR A 109 2.43 6.05 -12.23
N ASP A 110 2.05 5.71 -13.47
CA ASP A 110 1.49 6.71 -14.38
C ASP A 110 0.20 7.35 -13.84
N HIS A 111 -0.55 6.61 -13.02
CA HIS A 111 -1.87 7.05 -12.56
C HIS A 111 -1.99 7.32 -11.07
N TYR A 112 -1.14 6.71 -10.24
CA TYR A 112 -1.27 6.74 -8.78
C TYR A 112 -0.03 7.27 -8.09
N VAL A 113 -0.22 7.97 -6.98
CA VAL A 113 0.83 8.29 -6.02
C VAL A 113 0.41 7.72 -4.68
N ASP A 114 1.24 6.89 -4.09
CA ASP A 114 0.97 6.21 -2.82
C ASP A 114 2.06 6.51 -1.79
N LEU A 115 1.62 6.78 -0.57
CA LEU A 115 2.46 6.80 0.61
C LEU A 115 2.13 5.54 1.41
N LEU A 116 3.08 4.62 1.49
CA LEU A 116 2.86 3.28 2.04
C LEU A 116 3.62 3.09 3.34
N HIS A 117 2.99 2.40 4.29
CA HIS A 117 3.65 1.89 5.47
C HIS A 117 3.64 0.37 5.43
N LEU A 118 4.79 -0.23 5.69
CA LEU A 118 4.94 -1.69 5.72
C LEU A 118 5.40 -2.14 7.09
N ILE A 119 5.03 -3.37 7.43
CA ILE A 119 5.49 -4.05 8.63
C ILE A 119 6.11 -5.39 8.26
N LYS A 120 7.11 -5.79 9.01
CA LYS A 120 7.70 -7.12 8.89
C LYS A 120 6.94 -8.09 9.78
N THR A 121 6.26 -9.05 9.17
CA THR A 121 5.50 -10.09 9.85
C THR A 121 6.25 -11.42 9.76
N PRO A 122 5.82 -12.46 10.51
CA PRO A 122 6.36 -13.80 10.31
C PRO A 122 6.22 -14.33 8.87
N ASP A 123 5.24 -13.82 8.13
CA ASP A 123 5.00 -14.20 6.73
C ASP A 123 5.70 -13.29 5.73
N GLY A 124 6.51 -12.35 6.21
CA GLY A 124 7.24 -11.40 5.40
C GLY A 124 6.74 -9.98 5.53
N TRP A 125 7.27 -9.08 4.71
CA TRP A 125 6.85 -7.69 4.68
C TRP A 125 5.48 -7.55 4.04
N GLN A 126 4.61 -6.77 4.68
CA GLN A 126 3.25 -6.51 4.17
C GLN A 126 2.88 -5.03 4.36
N ILE A 127 2.07 -4.53 3.43
CA ILE A 127 1.54 -3.16 3.48
C ILE A 127 0.40 -3.10 4.49
N ILE A 128 0.53 -2.24 5.50
CA ILE A 128 -0.47 -2.06 6.55
C ILE A 128 -1.26 -0.76 6.40
N ASN A 129 -0.66 0.27 5.82
CA ASN A 129 -1.30 1.56 5.56
C ASN A 129 -0.97 2.03 4.16
N ALA A 130 -1.95 2.65 3.52
CA ALA A 130 -1.76 3.34 2.24
C ALA A 130 -2.58 4.63 2.25
N LEU A 131 -1.93 5.74 1.98
CA LEU A 131 -2.59 7.00 1.69
C LEU A 131 -2.25 7.36 0.26
N TRP A 132 -3.27 7.51 -0.59
CA TRP A 132 -3.01 7.65 -2.01
C TRP A 132 -3.80 8.80 -2.63
N ARG A 133 -3.33 9.24 -3.77
CA ARG A 133 -4.01 10.20 -4.64
C ARG A 133 -3.77 9.82 -6.11
N TRP A 134 -4.58 10.35 -6.97
CA TRP A 134 -4.30 10.29 -8.40
C TRP A 134 -3.04 11.09 -8.71
N ALA A 135 -2.26 10.62 -9.68
CA ALA A 135 -1.18 11.40 -10.24
C ALA A 135 -1.75 12.64 -10.97
N ASP A 136 -0.94 13.67 -11.10
CA ASP A 136 -1.38 14.92 -11.71
C ASP A 136 -1.93 14.70 -13.14
N GLY A 137 -3.08 15.27 -13.42
CA GLY A 137 -3.77 15.09 -14.69
C GLY A 137 -4.56 13.80 -14.84
N HIS A 138 -4.63 12.98 -13.80
CA HIS A 138 -5.35 11.72 -13.78
C HIS A 138 -6.51 11.77 -12.80
N GLY A 139 -7.43 10.83 -12.92
CA GLY A 139 -8.60 10.75 -12.05
C GLY A 139 -9.51 9.59 -12.43
N PRO A 140 -10.65 9.45 -11.73
CA PRO A 140 -11.62 8.42 -12.08
C PRO A 140 -12.19 8.68 -13.47
N ARG A 141 -12.52 7.61 -14.18
CA ARG A 141 -13.22 7.73 -15.46
C ARG A 141 -14.67 8.16 -15.19
N ALA A 142 -15.11 9.08 -16.00
CA ALA A 142 -16.50 9.52 -15.98
C ALA A 142 -17.46 8.40 -16.41
#